data_ec635ca953b4fcd5fd58c71510d213d7
#
_entry.id   ec635ca953b4fcd5fd58c71510d213d7
#
_cell.length_a   1.000
_cell.length_b   1.000
_cell.length_c   1.000
_cell.angle_alpha   90.00
_cell.angle_beta   90.00
_cell.angle_gamma   90.00
#
_symmetry.space_group_name_H-M   'P 1'
#
loop_
_entity.id
_entity.type
_entity.pdbx_description
1 polymer ?
#
loop_
_entity_poly.entity_id
_entity_poly.type
_entity_poly.pdbx_seq_one_letter_code
_entity_poly.pdbx_strand_id
1 'polypeptide(L)'
;SGVITPATIPQQRRFIRKVTLATAWGEGLDGYDLGIISVVIASIAKDLHMGAGVTGLIGASSLIGIFIGAPLFGYLTDRYGRHKMFLLDLVIFLIAGVAQALVSDGWVLFSLRLVLGIAVGAEYSIGAPMLAEFIPAHDRGRRLSLLEVFWYVGFLLAGIVGYAFADAGIHWRWTLATSAVPAAITLVARLGIPESPRWLARQGRTDEAREIVERCLGDGY
;
A
#
# COMPACT_ATOMS: atom_id res chain seq x y z
N SER A 1 11.32 33.66 -9.43
CA SER A 1 9.87 33.53 -9.61
C SER A 1 9.60 33.01 -11.02
N GLY A 2 9.52 31.70 -11.17
CA GLY A 2 9.08 31.06 -12.41
C GLY A 2 7.57 31.27 -12.57
N VAL A 3 7.13 31.61 -13.77
CA VAL A 3 5.70 31.68 -14.10
C VAL A 3 5.15 30.26 -14.02
N ILE A 4 4.25 30.02 -13.06
CA ILE A 4 3.56 28.74 -12.94
C ILE A 4 2.53 28.68 -14.05
N THR A 5 2.63 27.71 -14.94
CA THR A 5 1.63 27.48 -15.99
C THR A 5 0.58 26.51 -15.47
N PRO A 6 -0.69 26.93 -15.33
CA PRO A 6 -1.75 26.05 -14.86
C PRO A 6 -1.92 24.81 -15.73
N ALA A 7 -2.27 23.67 -15.10
CA ALA A 7 -2.49 22.43 -15.82
C ALA A 7 -3.69 22.53 -16.77
N THR A 8 -3.52 22.05 -17.99
CA THR A 8 -4.63 21.89 -18.94
C THR A 8 -5.55 20.75 -18.52
N ILE A 9 -6.82 20.74 -18.98
CA ILE A 9 -7.79 19.68 -18.68
C ILE A 9 -7.23 18.26 -18.98
N PRO A 10 -6.54 18.00 -20.11
CA PRO A 10 -5.91 16.70 -20.35
C PRO A 10 -4.82 16.35 -19.36
N GLN A 11 -4.01 17.30 -18.92
CA GLN A 11 -2.93 17.10 -17.92
C GLN A 11 -3.53 16.78 -16.55
N GLN A 12 -4.56 17.51 -16.13
CA GLN A 12 -5.32 17.26 -14.92
C GLN A 12 -5.88 15.82 -14.89
N ARG A 13 -6.56 15.39 -15.96
CA ARG A 13 -7.12 14.04 -16.08
C ARG A 13 -6.02 12.97 -16.01
N ARG A 14 -4.87 13.21 -16.63
CA ARG A 14 -3.72 12.30 -16.60
C ARG A 14 -3.14 12.20 -15.20
N PHE A 15 -3.02 13.31 -14.50
CA PHE A 15 -2.53 13.35 -13.12
C PHE A 15 -3.47 12.59 -12.16
N ILE A 16 -4.76 12.92 -12.19
CA ILE A 16 -5.78 12.24 -11.36
C ILE A 16 -5.78 10.72 -11.63
N ARG A 17 -5.67 10.30 -12.90
CA ARG A 17 -5.57 8.88 -13.25
C ARG A 17 -4.31 8.25 -12.68
N LYS A 18 -3.17 8.94 -12.74
CA LYS A 18 -1.90 8.46 -12.18
C LYS A 18 -2.02 8.24 -10.68
N VAL A 19 -2.53 9.22 -9.94
CA VAL A 19 -2.69 9.11 -8.48
C VAL A 19 -3.68 8.00 -8.13
N THR A 20 -4.81 7.91 -8.83
CA THR A 20 -5.80 6.84 -8.63
C THR A 20 -5.18 5.46 -8.81
N LEU A 21 -4.45 5.24 -9.91
CA LEU A 21 -3.83 3.95 -10.19
C LEU A 21 -2.71 3.62 -9.20
N ALA A 22 -1.88 4.59 -8.83
CA ALA A 22 -0.80 4.37 -7.86
C ALA A 22 -1.34 4.00 -6.47
N THR A 23 -2.46 4.61 -6.05
CA THR A 23 -3.13 4.25 -4.80
C THR A 23 -3.84 2.89 -4.92
N ALA A 24 -4.53 2.63 -6.04
CA ALA A 24 -5.21 1.36 -6.28
C ALA A 24 -4.23 0.17 -6.32
N TRP A 25 -3.05 0.34 -6.88
CA TRP A 25 -1.99 -0.69 -6.84
C TRP A 25 -1.53 -1.00 -5.42
N GLY A 26 -1.48 0.00 -4.52
CA GLY A 26 -1.22 -0.21 -3.10
C GLY A 26 -2.28 -1.09 -2.44
N GLU A 27 -3.54 -0.78 -2.65
CA GLU A 27 -4.65 -1.60 -2.15
C GLU A 27 -4.61 -3.03 -2.74
N GLY A 28 -4.26 -3.17 -4.02
CA GLY A 28 -4.05 -4.47 -4.66
C GLY A 28 -2.89 -5.26 -4.04
N LEU A 29 -1.82 -4.59 -3.66
CA LEU A 29 -0.71 -5.19 -2.93
C LEU A 29 -1.13 -5.70 -1.55
N ASP A 30 -1.94 -4.94 -0.82
CA ASP A 30 -2.46 -5.32 0.49
C ASP A 30 -3.35 -6.57 0.38
N GLY A 31 -4.25 -6.59 -0.60
CA GLY A 31 -5.07 -7.76 -0.89
C GLY A 31 -4.21 -8.97 -1.28
N TYR A 32 -3.17 -8.76 -2.07
CA TYR A 32 -2.24 -9.83 -2.45
C TYR A 32 -1.50 -10.40 -1.25
N ASP A 33 -0.98 -9.56 -0.34
CA ASP A 33 -0.27 -10.02 0.84
C ASP A 33 -1.14 -10.82 1.81
N LEU A 34 -2.37 -10.36 2.04
CA LEU A 34 -3.34 -11.07 2.85
C LEU A 34 -3.82 -12.38 2.18
N GLY A 35 -3.88 -12.40 0.85
CA GLY A 35 -4.24 -13.58 0.08
C GLY A 35 -3.14 -14.64 0.07
N ILE A 36 -1.89 -14.25 -0.16
CA ILE A 36 -0.79 -15.19 -0.36
C ILE A 36 -0.49 -16.00 0.89
N ILE A 37 -0.54 -15.40 2.08
CA ILE A 37 -0.31 -16.13 3.33
C ILE A 37 -1.40 -17.20 3.57
N SER A 38 -2.63 -16.92 3.20
CA SER A 38 -3.74 -17.87 3.37
C SER A 38 -3.54 -19.18 2.58
N VAL A 39 -2.88 -19.07 1.43
CA VAL A 39 -2.59 -20.24 0.58
C VAL A 39 -1.42 -21.06 1.10
N VAL A 40 -0.38 -20.40 1.63
CA VAL A 40 0.87 -21.08 1.99
C VAL A 40 0.99 -21.43 3.48
N ILE A 41 0.10 -20.93 4.33
CA ILE A 41 0.22 -21.08 5.80
C ILE A 41 0.29 -22.54 6.25
N ALA A 42 -0.44 -23.44 5.62
CA ALA A 42 -0.42 -24.86 5.94
C ALA A 42 0.95 -25.50 5.61
N SER A 43 1.54 -25.11 4.48
CA SER A 43 2.88 -25.58 4.09
C SER A 43 3.96 -25.03 5.02
N ILE A 44 3.85 -23.78 5.42
CA ILE A 44 4.74 -23.15 6.39
C ILE A 44 4.64 -23.84 7.74
N ALA A 45 3.43 -24.10 8.22
CA ALA A 45 3.19 -24.75 9.50
C ALA A 45 3.83 -26.13 9.56
N LYS A 46 3.75 -26.89 8.46
CA LYS A 46 4.39 -28.20 8.33
C LYS A 46 5.92 -28.11 8.29
N ASP A 47 6.46 -27.19 7.52
CA ASP A 47 7.90 -27.05 7.31
C ASP A 47 8.61 -26.51 8.55
N LEU A 48 8.02 -25.54 9.24
CA LEU A 48 8.56 -24.96 10.48
C LEU A 48 8.09 -25.68 11.76
N HIS A 49 7.40 -26.81 11.64
CA HIS A 49 6.91 -27.64 12.74
C HIS A 49 6.08 -26.83 13.76
N MET A 50 5.23 -25.92 13.27
CA MET A 50 4.43 -25.03 14.11
C MET A 50 3.18 -25.72 14.64
N GLY A 51 2.87 -25.49 15.91
CA GLY A 51 1.59 -25.88 16.50
C GLY A 51 0.43 -24.99 16.00
N ALA A 52 -0.81 -25.46 16.19
CA ALA A 52 -2.01 -24.75 15.76
C ALA A 52 -2.13 -23.33 16.32
N GLY A 53 -1.66 -23.10 17.57
CA GLY A 53 -1.69 -21.79 18.20
C GLY A 53 -0.80 -20.76 17.47
N VAL A 54 0.44 -21.13 17.17
CA VAL A 54 1.39 -20.26 16.45
C VAL A 54 0.90 -20.02 15.02
N THR A 55 0.40 -21.05 14.36
CA THR A 55 -0.18 -20.95 13.01
C THR A 55 -1.35 -19.98 12.99
N GLY A 56 -2.26 -20.05 13.95
CA GLY A 56 -3.38 -19.12 14.10
C GLY A 56 -2.93 -17.69 14.38
N LEU A 57 -1.91 -17.49 15.22
CA LEU A 57 -1.32 -16.18 15.50
C LEU A 57 -0.69 -15.57 14.24
N ILE A 58 0.00 -16.35 13.41
CA ILE A 58 0.57 -15.89 12.15
C ILE A 58 -0.56 -15.47 11.19
N GLY A 59 -1.64 -16.23 11.11
CA GLY A 59 -2.82 -15.87 10.32
C GLY A 59 -3.46 -14.55 10.78
N ALA A 60 -3.47 -14.28 12.08
CA ALA A 60 -4.04 -13.07 12.67
C ALA A 60 -3.05 -11.88 12.70
N SER A 61 -1.76 -12.12 12.55
CA SER A 61 -0.71 -11.11 12.79
C SER A 61 -0.84 -9.86 11.93
N SER A 62 -1.18 -10.02 10.65
CA SER A 62 -1.40 -8.88 9.76
C SER A 62 -2.60 -8.04 10.19
N LEU A 63 -3.69 -8.66 10.66
CA LEU A 63 -4.86 -7.93 11.17
C LEU A 63 -4.53 -7.15 12.45
N ILE A 64 -3.75 -7.76 13.34
CA ILE A 64 -3.23 -7.07 14.54
C ILE A 64 -2.36 -5.89 14.12
N GLY A 65 -1.49 -6.09 13.15
CA GLY A 65 -0.64 -5.04 12.58
C GLY A 65 -1.43 -3.89 11.98
N ILE A 66 -2.48 -4.17 11.21
CA ILE A 66 -3.39 -3.16 10.64
C ILE A 66 -4.03 -2.32 11.75
N PHE A 67 -4.52 -2.98 12.79
CA PHE A 67 -5.14 -2.31 13.93
C PHE A 67 -4.19 -1.34 14.66
N ILE A 68 -2.91 -1.68 14.74
CA ILE A 68 -1.87 -0.82 15.30
C ILE A 68 -1.41 0.24 14.28
N GLY A 69 -1.20 -0.16 13.05
CA GLY A 69 -0.60 0.65 11.98
C GLY A 69 -1.48 1.82 11.56
N ALA A 70 -2.80 1.61 11.44
CA ALA A 70 -3.70 2.65 10.97
C ALA A 70 -3.70 3.91 11.88
N PRO A 71 -3.87 3.83 13.20
CA PRO A 71 -3.78 5.01 14.06
C PRO A 71 -2.36 5.56 14.18
N LEU A 72 -1.34 4.69 14.20
CA LEU A 72 0.06 5.11 14.28
C LEU A 72 0.46 5.95 13.07
N PHE A 73 0.20 5.45 11.86
CA PHE A 73 0.52 6.16 10.63
C PHE A 73 -0.41 7.33 10.35
N GLY A 74 -1.64 7.29 10.84
CA GLY A 74 -2.52 8.47 10.86
C GLY A 74 -1.84 9.64 11.58
N TYR A 75 -1.33 9.40 12.79
CA TYR A 75 -0.60 10.41 13.55
C TYR A 75 0.73 10.84 12.89
N LEU A 76 1.54 9.87 12.43
CA LEU A 76 2.83 10.15 11.79
C LEU A 76 2.66 10.95 10.50
N THR A 77 1.62 10.65 9.73
CA THR A 77 1.28 11.33 8.49
C THR A 77 0.94 12.79 8.70
N ASP A 78 0.20 13.10 9.74
CA ASP A 78 -0.14 14.47 10.08
C ASP A 78 1.09 15.29 10.50
N ARG A 79 2.10 14.62 11.10
CA ARG A 79 3.32 15.27 11.57
C ARG A 79 4.39 15.41 10.50
N TYR A 80 4.64 14.36 9.70
CA TYR A 80 5.80 14.29 8.80
C TYR A 80 5.46 14.44 7.32
N GLY A 81 4.19 14.42 6.96
CA GLY A 81 3.71 14.53 5.58
C GLY A 81 3.17 13.22 5.02
N ARG A 82 2.19 13.34 4.13
CA ARG A 82 1.50 12.17 3.57
C ARG A 82 2.37 11.44 2.55
N HIS A 83 3.02 12.18 1.66
CA HIS A 83 3.85 11.57 0.62
C HIS A 83 5.04 10.78 1.19
N LYS A 84 5.72 11.34 2.19
CA LYS A 84 6.85 10.65 2.83
C LYS A 84 6.43 9.35 3.49
N MET A 85 5.32 9.36 4.22
CA MET A 85 4.79 8.18 4.87
C MET A 85 4.25 7.17 3.86
N PHE A 86 3.70 7.64 2.75
CA PHE A 86 3.21 6.84 1.63
C PHE A 86 4.32 6.11 0.83
N LEU A 87 5.55 6.58 0.93
CA LEU A 87 6.73 5.86 0.43
C LEU A 87 7.35 4.96 1.50
N LEU A 88 7.35 5.41 2.75
CA LEU A 88 7.95 4.67 3.86
C LEU A 88 7.23 3.33 4.10
N ASP A 89 5.91 3.32 4.03
CA ASP A 89 5.13 2.09 4.21
C ASP A 89 5.50 1.03 3.16
N LEU A 90 5.70 1.43 1.90
CA LEU A 90 6.13 0.53 0.84
C LEU A 90 7.57 0.03 1.01
N VAL A 91 8.47 0.86 1.52
CA VAL A 91 9.84 0.42 1.82
C VAL A 91 9.82 -0.62 2.93
N ILE A 92 9.04 -0.39 3.99
CA ILE A 92 8.83 -1.36 5.08
C ILE A 92 8.22 -2.64 4.50
N PHE A 93 7.20 -2.52 3.68
CA PHE A 93 6.51 -3.64 3.04
C PHE A 93 7.47 -4.46 2.18
N LEU A 94 8.29 -3.82 1.36
CA LEU A 94 9.25 -4.49 0.49
C LEU A 94 10.32 -5.24 1.30
N ILE A 95 10.90 -4.59 2.31
CA ILE A 95 11.93 -5.21 3.16
C ILE A 95 11.34 -6.40 3.93
N ALA A 96 10.22 -6.21 4.60
CA ALA A 96 9.58 -7.27 5.37
C ALA A 96 9.04 -8.40 4.47
N GLY A 97 8.52 -8.05 3.29
CA GLY A 97 8.05 -9.01 2.29
C GLY A 97 9.15 -9.92 1.77
N VAL A 98 10.34 -9.40 1.52
CA VAL A 98 11.51 -10.22 1.16
C VAL A 98 12.02 -11.02 2.37
N ALA A 99 12.12 -10.39 3.53
CA ALA A 99 12.63 -11.01 4.75
C ALA A 99 11.80 -12.21 5.19
N GLN A 100 10.47 -12.18 5.02
CA GLN A 100 9.60 -13.33 5.39
C GLN A 100 9.90 -14.60 4.59
N ALA A 101 10.47 -14.49 3.38
CA ALA A 101 10.90 -15.64 2.60
C ALA A 101 12.16 -16.33 3.16
N LEU A 102 12.91 -15.65 4.01
CA LEU A 102 14.19 -16.11 4.56
C LEU A 102 14.07 -16.66 5.99
N VAL A 103 12.89 -16.63 6.58
CA VAL A 103 12.67 -17.05 7.98
C VAL A 103 12.84 -18.56 8.15
N SER A 104 13.33 -18.95 9.32
CA SER A 104 13.44 -20.35 9.74
C SER A 104 12.68 -20.64 11.04
N ASP A 105 12.00 -19.66 11.60
CA ASP A 105 11.28 -19.73 12.86
C ASP A 105 9.90 -19.05 12.76
N GLY A 106 8.89 -19.68 13.36
CA GLY A 106 7.51 -19.18 13.31
C GLY A 106 7.28 -17.85 14.01
N TRP A 107 8.04 -17.56 15.10
CA TRP A 107 7.91 -16.30 15.81
C TRP A 107 8.53 -15.14 15.05
N VAL A 108 9.62 -15.39 14.32
CA VAL A 108 10.21 -14.41 13.41
C VAL A 108 9.23 -14.11 12.27
N LEU A 109 8.58 -15.13 11.72
CA LEU A 109 7.54 -14.94 10.71
C LEU A 109 6.36 -14.12 11.26
N PHE A 110 5.89 -14.46 12.48
CA PHE A 110 4.85 -13.67 13.15
C PHE A 110 5.22 -12.18 13.24
N SER A 111 6.45 -11.89 13.68
CA SER A 111 6.94 -10.52 13.83
C SER A 111 6.99 -9.77 12.50
N LEU A 112 7.48 -10.42 11.44
CA LEU A 112 7.51 -9.83 10.10
C LEU A 112 6.10 -9.62 9.52
N ARG A 113 5.19 -10.56 9.75
CA ARG A 113 3.79 -10.43 9.35
C ARG A 113 3.07 -9.31 10.11
N LEU A 114 3.43 -9.11 11.39
CA LEU A 114 2.95 -7.97 12.17
C LEU A 114 3.42 -6.65 11.58
N VAL A 115 4.70 -6.55 11.20
CA VAL A 115 5.28 -5.35 10.55
C VAL A 115 4.62 -5.09 9.19
N LEU A 116 4.40 -6.14 8.39
CA LEU A 116 3.64 -6.04 7.13
C LEU A 116 2.23 -5.51 7.37
N GLY A 117 1.54 -6.03 8.37
CA GLY A 117 0.22 -5.54 8.76
C GLY A 117 0.22 -4.06 9.17
N ILE A 118 1.26 -3.60 9.87
CA ILE A 118 1.43 -2.18 10.21
C ILE A 118 1.56 -1.34 8.93
N ALA A 119 2.31 -1.79 7.93
CA ALA A 119 2.42 -1.13 6.64
C ALA A 119 1.08 -1.09 5.89
N VAL A 120 0.32 -2.19 5.87
CA VAL A 120 -1.04 -2.23 5.32
C VAL A 120 -1.97 -1.23 6.03
N GLY A 121 -1.89 -1.16 7.36
CA GLY A 121 -2.64 -0.17 8.15
C GLY A 121 -2.26 1.27 7.82
N ALA A 122 -0.99 1.52 7.49
CA ALA A 122 -0.53 2.81 7.00
C ALA A 122 -1.18 3.17 5.66
N GLU A 123 -1.25 2.22 4.73
CA GLU A 123 -1.92 2.40 3.43
C GLU A 123 -3.36 2.89 3.60
N TYR A 124 -4.14 2.24 4.46
CA TYR A 124 -5.53 2.63 4.71
C TYR A 124 -5.68 4.03 5.31
N SER A 125 -4.72 4.48 6.12
CA SER A 125 -4.76 5.83 6.69
C SER A 125 -4.28 6.91 5.73
N ILE A 126 -3.48 6.58 4.72
CA ILE A 126 -2.82 7.56 3.84
C ILE A 126 -3.47 7.57 2.46
N GLY A 127 -3.65 6.39 1.85
CA GLY A 127 -3.99 6.24 0.44
C GLY A 127 -5.32 6.86 0.06
N ALA A 128 -6.41 6.39 0.65
CA ALA A 128 -7.75 6.89 0.34
C ALA A 128 -7.93 8.38 0.70
N PRO A 129 -7.48 8.89 1.87
CA PRO A 129 -7.53 10.31 2.16
C PRO A 129 -6.71 11.16 1.20
N MET A 130 -5.49 10.72 0.84
CA MET A 130 -4.64 11.42 -0.10
C MET A 130 -5.27 11.50 -1.49
N LEU A 131 -5.80 10.38 -1.98
CA LEU A 131 -6.51 10.34 -3.26
C LEU A 131 -7.72 11.28 -3.25
N ALA A 132 -8.49 11.29 -2.16
CA ALA A 132 -9.68 12.12 -2.02
C ALA A 132 -9.38 13.64 -2.06
N GLU A 133 -8.16 14.04 -1.75
CA GLU A 133 -7.75 15.45 -1.82
C GLU A 133 -7.54 15.94 -3.25
N PHE A 134 -7.16 15.06 -4.17
CA PHE A 134 -6.92 15.38 -5.57
C PHE A 134 -8.13 15.15 -6.48
N ILE A 135 -9.21 14.56 -5.99
CA ILE A 135 -10.37 14.18 -6.79
C ILE A 135 -11.54 15.14 -6.55
N PRO A 136 -12.19 15.62 -7.63
CA PRO A 136 -13.44 16.36 -7.53
C PRO A 136 -14.52 15.57 -6.77
N ALA A 137 -15.36 16.27 -6.00
CA ALA A 137 -16.37 15.65 -5.15
C ALA A 137 -17.32 14.70 -5.92
N HIS A 138 -17.69 15.06 -7.16
CA HIS A 138 -18.61 14.28 -7.99
C HIS A 138 -18.04 12.93 -8.48
N ASP A 139 -16.70 12.79 -8.55
CA ASP A 139 -16.03 11.57 -9.05
C ASP A 139 -15.39 10.74 -7.92
N ARG A 140 -15.45 11.26 -6.69
CA ARG A 140 -14.76 10.69 -5.53
C ARG A 140 -15.23 9.28 -5.20
N GLY A 141 -16.55 9.07 -5.13
CA GLY A 141 -17.11 7.76 -4.80
C GLY A 141 -16.64 6.68 -5.77
N ARG A 142 -16.75 6.93 -7.08
CA ARG A 142 -16.33 5.99 -8.11
C ARG A 142 -14.85 5.61 -8.01
N ARG A 143 -13.97 6.57 -7.73
CA ARG A 143 -12.53 6.33 -7.67
C ARG A 143 -12.11 5.63 -6.37
N LEU A 144 -12.78 5.96 -5.26
CA LEU A 144 -12.55 5.25 -4.00
C LEU A 144 -13.05 3.81 -4.07
N SER A 145 -14.21 3.55 -4.71
CA SER A 145 -14.66 2.18 -4.94
C SER A 145 -13.70 1.35 -5.81
N LEU A 146 -12.95 1.99 -6.70
CA LEU A 146 -11.94 1.31 -7.50
C LEU A 146 -10.80 0.75 -6.63
N LEU A 147 -10.47 1.38 -5.51
CA LEU A 147 -9.48 0.90 -4.57
C LEU A 147 -9.89 -0.48 -4.03
N GLU A 148 -11.13 -0.62 -3.61
CA GLU A 148 -11.68 -1.89 -3.13
C GLU A 148 -11.65 -2.98 -4.21
N VAL A 149 -11.99 -2.64 -5.45
CA VAL A 149 -11.90 -3.59 -6.58
C VAL A 149 -10.46 -4.10 -6.74
N PHE A 150 -9.48 -3.21 -6.69
CA PHE A 150 -8.07 -3.59 -6.79
C PHE A 150 -7.62 -4.46 -5.61
N TRP A 151 -8.13 -4.22 -4.41
CA TRP A 151 -7.86 -5.05 -3.24
C TRP A 151 -8.30 -6.50 -3.50
N TYR A 152 -9.54 -6.73 -3.97
CA TYR A 152 -10.03 -8.06 -4.29
C TYR A 152 -9.31 -8.69 -5.48
N VAL A 153 -8.94 -7.90 -6.49
CA VAL A 153 -8.11 -8.39 -7.61
C VAL A 153 -6.75 -8.88 -7.10
N GLY A 154 -6.10 -8.13 -6.21
CA GLY A 154 -4.85 -8.55 -5.58
C GLY A 154 -5.01 -9.88 -4.80
N PHE A 155 -6.06 -9.98 -4.00
CA PHE A 155 -6.38 -11.20 -3.25
C PHE A 155 -6.61 -12.41 -4.17
N LEU A 156 -7.36 -12.23 -5.25
CA LEU A 156 -7.59 -13.28 -6.25
C LEU A 156 -6.29 -13.70 -6.94
N LEU A 157 -5.46 -12.74 -7.35
CA LEU A 157 -4.16 -13.02 -7.97
C LEU A 157 -3.23 -13.79 -7.03
N ALA A 158 -3.22 -13.48 -5.75
CA ALA A 158 -2.47 -14.24 -4.74
C ALA A 158 -2.94 -15.70 -4.68
N GLY A 159 -4.24 -15.94 -4.72
CA GLY A 159 -4.81 -17.29 -4.80
C GLY A 159 -4.34 -18.05 -6.04
N ILE A 160 -4.39 -17.41 -7.21
CA ILE A 160 -3.96 -18.01 -8.48
C ILE A 160 -2.46 -18.32 -8.46
N VAL A 161 -1.62 -17.37 -8.05
CA VAL A 161 -0.17 -17.56 -7.97
C VAL A 161 0.19 -18.63 -6.94
N GLY A 162 -0.43 -18.57 -5.76
CA GLY A 162 -0.20 -19.54 -4.70
C GLY A 162 -0.55 -20.95 -5.12
N TYR A 163 -1.70 -21.14 -5.77
CA TYR A 163 -2.11 -22.43 -6.30
C TYR A 163 -1.17 -22.94 -7.40
N ALA A 164 -0.84 -22.08 -8.38
CA ALA A 164 0.06 -22.45 -9.48
C ALA A 164 1.46 -22.84 -8.98
N PHE A 165 1.98 -22.14 -7.98
CA PHE A 165 3.29 -22.44 -7.39
C PHE A 165 3.24 -23.74 -6.59
N ALA A 166 2.16 -24.00 -5.84
CA ALA A 166 1.98 -25.24 -5.11
C ALA A 166 1.87 -26.43 -6.07
N ASP A 167 1.11 -26.32 -7.15
CA ASP A 167 0.96 -27.35 -8.19
C ASP A 167 2.29 -27.64 -8.89
N ALA A 168 3.09 -26.60 -9.15
CA ALA A 168 4.43 -26.73 -9.71
C ALA A 168 5.50 -27.26 -8.72
N GLY A 169 5.13 -27.51 -7.47
CA GLY A 169 6.06 -27.97 -6.41
C GLY A 169 7.04 -26.91 -5.95
N ILE A 170 6.74 -25.63 -6.18
CA ILE A 170 7.59 -24.50 -5.78
C ILE A 170 7.45 -24.29 -4.28
N HIS A 171 8.59 -24.14 -3.60
CA HIS A 171 8.63 -23.98 -2.15
C HIS A 171 7.93 -22.66 -1.72
N TRP A 172 7.19 -22.70 -0.61
CA TRP A 172 6.41 -21.57 -0.08
C TRP A 172 7.21 -20.26 0.10
N ARG A 173 8.52 -20.35 0.32
CA ARG A 173 9.40 -19.17 0.43
C ARG A 173 9.36 -18.31 -0.83
N TRP A 174 9.43 -18.93 -1.98
CA TRP A 174 9.33 -18.25 -3.28
C TRP A 174 7.93 -17.67 -3.50
N THR A 175 6.91 -18.39 -3.05
CA THR A 175 5.53 -17.89 -3.11
C THR A 175 5.36 -16.61 -2.30
N LEU A 176 5.88 -16.56 -1.07
CA LEU A 176 5.89 -15.32 -0.26
C LEU A 176 6.73 -14.21 -0.90
N ALA A 177 7.87 -14.55 -1.49
CA ALA A 177 8.74 -13.58 -2.14
C ALA A 177 8.08 -12.90 -3.35
N THR A 178 7.06 -13.49 -3.97
CA THR A 178 6.33 -12.89 -5.10
C THR A 178 5.69 -11.55 -4.75
N SER A 179 5.38 -11.28 -3.48
CA SER A 179 4.83 -9.99 -3.03
C SER A 179 5.79 -8.82 -3.25
N ALA A 180 7.09 -9.07 -3.38
CA ALA A 180 8.09 -8.06 -3.69
C ALA A 180 7.87 -7.43 -5.08
N VAL A 181 7.33 -8.17 -6.04
CA VAL A 181 7.10 -7.67 -7.40
C VAL A 181 6.04 -6.56 -7.43
N PRO A 182 4.80 -6.78 -6.95
CA PRO A 182 3.81 -5.71 -6.90
C PRO A 182 4.23 -4.57 -5.96
N ALA A 183 4.97 -4.84 -4.88
CA ALA A 183 5.51 -3.81 -4.00
C ALA A 183 6.50 -2.88 -4.73
N ALA A 184 7.42 -3.42 -5.49
CA ALA A 184 8.36 -2.64 -6.30
C ALA A 184 7.65 -1.81 -7.38
N ILE A 185 6.67 -2.39 -8.07
CA ILE A 185 5.85 -1.68 -9.08
C ILE A 185 5.11 -0.52 -8.42
N THR A 186 4.49 -0.75 -7.27
CA THR A 186 3.75 0.29 -6.53
C THR A 186 4.68 1.41 -6.07
N LEU A 187 5.86 1.07 -5.56
CA LEU A 187 6.87 2.06 -5.15
C LEU A 187 7.26 2.97 -6.32
N VAL A 188 7.56 2.40 -7.48
CA VAL A 188 7.90 3.17 -8.69
C VAL A 188 6.71 4.03 -9.14
N ALA A 189 5.49 3.50 -9.08
CA ALA A 189 4.28 4.24 -9.46
C ALA A 189 4.02 5.45 -8.55
N ARG A 190 4.43 5.39 -7.28
CA ARG A 190 4.28 6.48 -6.30
C ARG A 190 5.37 7.55 -6.37
N LEU A 191 6.51 7.24 -6.97
CA LEU A 191 7.53 8.25 -7.23
C LEU A 191 6.95 9.34 -8.15
N GLY A 192 7.09 10.58 -7.75
CA GLY A 192 6.56 11.72 -8.50
C GLY A 192 5.06 12.03 -8.28
N ILE A 193 4.44 11.46 -7.26
CA ILE A 193 3.21 12.01 -6.67
C ILE A 193 3.63 13.13 -5.72
N PRO A 194 3.06 14.35 -5.82
CA PRO A 194 3.42 15.46 -4.94
C PRO A 194 2.87 15.26 -3.53
N GLU A 195 3.37 16.05 -2.59
CA GLU A 195 2.84 16.10 -1.24
C GLU A 195 1.39 16.64 -1.23
N SER A 196 0.64 16.31 -0.20
CA SER A 196 -0.72 16.78 0.01
C SER A 196 -0.78 18.31 0.13
N PRO A 197 -1.54 19.01 -0.73
CA PRO A 197 -1.71 20.46 -0.61
C PRO A 197 -2.32 20.87 0.74
N ARG A 198 -3.24 20.06 1.27
CA ARG A 198 -3.87 20.34 2.57
C ARG A 198 -2.87 20.23 3.72
N TRP A 199 -1.97 19.25 3.66
CA TRP A 199 -0.93 19.10 4.67
C TRP A 199 0.04 20.26 4.61
N LEU A 200 0.50 20.67 3.42
CA LEU A 200 1.38 21.82 3.24
C LEU A 200 0.74 23.11 3.77
N ALA A 201 -0.52 23.35 3.48
CA ALA A 201 -1.24 24.51 4.00
C ALA A 201 -1.31 24.53 5.53
N ARG A 202 -1.52 23.37 6.17
CA ARG A 202 -1.49 23.25 7.65
C ARG A 202 -0.11 23.53 8.24
N GLN A 203 0.96 23.28 7.50
CA GLN A 203 2.33 23.58 7.90
C GLN A 203 2.74 25.05 7.62
N GLY A 204 1.80 25.89 7.15
CA GLY A 204 2.08 27.29 6.77
C GLY A 204 2.79 27.44 5.42
N ARG A 205 2.98 26.35 4.66
CA ARG A 205 3.61 26.33 3.32
C ARG A 205 2.57 26.54 2.22
N THR A 206 1.83 27.61 2.33
CA THR A 206 0.68 27.90 1.45
C THR A 206 1.07 28.13 -0.01
N ASP A 207 2.23 28.73 -0.26
CA ASP A 207 2.72 28.99 -1.62
C ASP A 207 3.03 27.69 -2.36
N GLU A 208 3.67 26.74 -1.68
CA GLU A 208 3.94 25.42 -2.24
C GLU A 208 2.64 24.61 -2.46
N ALA A 209 1.69 24.70 -1.53
CA ALA A 209 0.38 24.08 -1.70
C ALA A 209 -0.33 24.61 -2.94
N ARG A 210 -0.31 25.91 -3.14
CA ARG A 210 -0.88 26.58 -4.31
C ARG A 210 -0.20 26.14 -5.60
N GLU A 211 1.13 26.13 -5.61
CA GLU A 211 1.92 25.67 -6.76
C GLU A 211 1.53 24.25 -7.20
N ILE A 212 1.38 23.32 -6.25
CA ILE A 212 0.97 21.96 -6.54
C ILE A 212 -0.45 21.91 -7.14
N VAL A 213 -1.40 22.65 -6.57
CA VAL A 213 -2.77 22.71 -7.08
C VAL A 213 -2.77 23.26 -8.51
N GLU A 214 -2.16 24.41 -8.76
CA GLU A 214 -2.11 25.02 -10.09
C GLU A 214 -1.42 24.11 -11.12
N ARG A 215 -0.30 23.51 -10.75
CA ARG A 215 0.48 22.62 -11.63
C ARG A 215 -0.22 21.29 -11.93
N CYS A 216 -0.96 20.74 -10.99
CA CYS A 216 -1.54 19.40 -11.10
C CYS A 216 -3.03 19.41 -11.45
N LEU A 217 -3.77 20.40 -10.97
CA LEU A 217 -5.23 20.48 -11.06
C LEU A 217 -5.72 21.68 -11.88
N GLY A 218 -4.88 22.69 -12.12
CA GLY A 218 -5.22 23.88 -12.90
C GLY A 218 -6.02 24.92 -12.14
N ASP A 219 -6.36 26.04 -12.82
CA ASP A 219 -7.14 27.12 -12.26
C ASP A 219 -8.60 26.68 -12.06
N GLY A 220 -9.10 26.86 -10.85
CA GLY A 220 -10.53 26.59 -10.55
C GLY A 220 -10.80 25.38 -9.66
N TYR A 221 -9.78 24.90 -8.95
CA TYR A 221 -9.90 23.85 -7.94
C TYR A 221 -9.93 24.41 -6.54
#